data_b8e1528f7921c5cd38a0d1c916ffacb2
#
_entry.id   b8e1528f7921c5cd38a0d1c916ffacb2
#
_cell.length_a   1.000
_cell.length_b   1.000
_cell.length_c   1.000
_cell.angle_alpha   90.00
_cell.angle_beta   90.00
_cell.angle_gamma   90.00
#
_symmetry.space_group_name_H-M   'P 1'
#
loop_
_entity.id
_entity.type
_entity.pdbx_description
1 polymer ?
#
loop_
_entity_poly.entity_id
_entity_poly.type
_entity_poly.pdbx_seq_one_letter_code
_entity_poly.pdbx_strand_id
1 'polypeptide(L)'
;MKSLQMQSCVHEEGTIECALFEVDIASPKENEVMVKIEASPINPSDLGLMFGAADVGSIRASERNGHPSIVLDVPPPAMRAMATRVGEWLPVGNEACGTVVEVGASPEAQALLGKRVALFGGEMYSDSRTVSLF
;
A
#
# COMPACT_ATOMS: atom_id res chain seq x y z
N MET A 1 -4.48 -4.48 15.92
CA MET A 1 -5.54 -3.89 15.07
C MET A 1 -5.34 -4.34 13.64
N LYS A 2 -6.39 -4.66 12.94
CA LYS A 2 -6.36 -5.07 11.53
C LYS A 2 -6.57 -3.86 10.61
N SER A 3 -5.88 -3.88 9.48
CA SER A 3 -6.05 -2.89 8.42
C SER A 3 -6.08 -3.60 7.07
N LEU A 4 -6.90 -3.13 6.14
CA LEU A 4 -6.79 -3.54 4.74
C LEU A 4 -5.67 -2.77 4.09
N GLN A 5 -4.85 -3.48 3.32
CA GLN A 5 -3.71 -2.92 2.60
C GLN A 5 -3.69 -3.45 1.17
N MET A 6 -3.48 -2.56 0.21
CA MET A 6 -3.30 -2.95 -1.18
C MET A 6 -1.86 -3.39 -1.42
N GLN A 7 -1.71 -4.53 -2.09
CA GLN A 7 -0.43 -5.07 -2.52
C GLN A 7 -0.48 -5.49 -3.98
N SER A 8 0.66 -5.50 -4.62
CA SER A 8 0.83 -5.90 -6.02
C SER A 8 1.80 -7.07 -6.12
N CYS A 9 1.50 -8.03 -6.99
CA CYS A 9 2.36 -9.17 -7.25
C CYS A 9 2.45 -9.46 -8.76
N VAL A 10 3.66 -9.67 -9.24
CA VAL A 10 3.89 -10.22 -10.59
C VAL A 10 3.90 -11.73 -10.46
N HIS A 11 2.96 -12.40 -11.13
CA HIS A 11 2.86 -13.86 -11.11
C HIS A 11 3.68 -14.50 -12.22
N GLU A 12 4.21 -15.68 -11.93
CA GLU A 12 5.10 -16.42 -12.86
C GLU A 12 4.46 -16.73 -14.20
N GLU A 13 3.13 -16.90 -14.24
CA GLU A 13 2.41 -17.17 -15.48
C GLU A 13 2.30 -15.97 -16.44
N GLY A 14 2.76 -14.78 -16.06
CA GLY A 14 2.75 -13.59 -16.91
C GLY A 14 1.58 -12.67 -16.65
N THR A 15 1.18 -12.51 -15.40
CA THR A 15 0.18 -11.53 -14.97
C THR A 15 0.72 -10.68 -13.84
N ILE A 16 0.07 -9.53 -13.62
CA ILE A 16 0.25 -8.73 -12.41
C ILE A 16 -1.12 -8.54 -11.75
N GLU A 17 -1.15 -8.63 -10.45
CA GLU A 17 -2.38 -8.55 -9.67
C GLU A 17 -2.24 -7.51 -8.56
N CYS A 18 -3.28 -6.66 -8.41
CA CYS A 18 -3.43 -5.81 -7.23
C CYS A 18 -4.57 -6.37 -6.39
N ALA A 19 -4.30 -6.64 -5.13
CA ALA A 19 -5.23 -7.29 -4.20
C ALA A 19 -5.18 -6.66 -2.82
N LEU A 20 -6.20 -6.93 -2.02
CA LEU A 20 -6.33 -6.44 -0.65
C LEU A 20 -5.99 -7.54 0.35
N PHE A 21 -5.20 -7.17 1.34
CA PHE A 21 -4.77 -8.05 2.43
C PHE A 21 -5.14 -7.45 3.78
N GLU A 22 -5.62 -8.26 4.69
CA GLU A 22 -5.69 -7.88 6.09
C GLU A 22 -4.30 -8.01 6.70
N VAL A 23 -3.79 -6.90 7.24
CA VAL A 23 -2.48 -6.85 7.92
C VAL A 23 -2.65 -6.38 9.35
N ASP A 24 -1.77 -6.86 10.23
CA ASP A 24 -1.73 -6.39 11.61
C ASP A 24 -0.95 -5.07 11.68
N ILE A 25 -1.51 -4.11 12.42
CA ILE A 25 -0.84 -2.84 12.71
C ILE A 25 -0.42 -2.85 14.17
N ALA A 26 0.87 -2.62 14.42
CA ALA A 26 1.39 -2.48 15.77
C ALA A 26 0.94 -1.17 16.41
N SER A 27 0.73 -1.20 17.74
CA SER A 27 0.53 0.02 18.52
C SER A 27 1.75 0.93 18.41
N PRO A 28 1.56 2.26 18.40
CA PRO A 28 2.67 3.21 18.28
C PRO A 28 3.70 3.06 19.40
N LYS A 29 4.96 3.03 19.04
CA LYS A 29 6.08 3.18 19.99
C LYS A 29 6.19 4.65 20.40
N GLU A 30 7.19 4.96 21.26
CA GLU A 30 7.35 6.27 21.87
C GLU A 30 7.23 7.45 20.88
N ASN A 31 7.93 7.37 19.74
CA ASN A 31 7.96 8.42 18.73
C ASN A 31 7.18 8.04 17.46
N GLU A 32 6.11 7.28 17.63
CA GLU A 32 5.25 6.86 16.53
C GLU A 32 3.82 7.32 16.74
N VAL A 33 3.11 7.43 15.64
CA VAL A 33 1.66 7.71 15.64
C VAL A 33 0.96 6.74 14.70
N MET A 34 -0.29 6.40 15.04
CA MET A 34 -1.16 5.65 14.13
C MET A 34 -2.10 6.63 13.44
N VAL A 35 -2.13 6.56 12.11
CA VAL A 35 -2.94 7.43 11.27
C VAL A 35 -4.01 6.61 10.58
N LYS A 36 -5.26 7.03 10.72
CA LYS A 36 -6.36 6.54 9.88
C LYS A 36 -6.30 7.30 8.57
N ILE A 37 -6.01 6.57 7.48
CA ILE A 37 -5.85 7.17 6.17
C ILE A 37 -7.21 7.52 5.58
N GLU A 38 -7.35 8.75 5.10
CA GLU A 38 -8.58 9.28 4.54
C GLU A 38 -8.48 9.45 3.01
N ALA A 39 -7.28 9.72 2.50
CA ALA A 39 -7.04 9.88 1.07
C ALA A 39 -5.58 9.60 0.71
N SER A 40 -5.36 9.13 -0.50
CA SER A 40 -4.02 8.93 -1.07
C SER A 40 -4.02 9.36 -2.53
N PRO A 41 -3.02 10.12 -2.99
CA PRO A 41 -2.91 10.44 -4.41
C PRO A 41 -2.45 9.21 -5.20
N ILE A 42 -2.71 9.22 -6.50
CA ILE A 42 -2.17 8.23 -7.43
C ILE A 42 -1.07 8.91 -8.24
N ASN A 43 0.17 8.63 -7.88
CA ASN A 43 1.34 9.16 -8.56
C ASN A 43 1.83 8.21 -9.67
N PRO A 44 2.59 8.68 -10.66
CA PRO A 44 3.18 7.79 -11.68
C PRO A 44 4.01 6.65 -11.09
N SER A 45 4.72 6.88 -9.98
CA SER A 45 5.48 5.85 -9.27
C SER A 45 4.58 4.76 -8.66
N ASP A 46 3.38 5.12 -8.21
CA ASP A 46 2.40 4.15 -7.72
C ASP A 46 1.92 3.25 -8.86
N LEU A 47 1.63 3.83 -10.02
CA LEU A 47 1.22 3.07 -11.21
C LEU A 47 2.32 2.09 -11.65
N GLY A 48 3.58 2.49 -11.57
CA GLY A 48 4.72 1.64 -11.87
C GLY A 48 4.78 0.40 -10.98
N LEU A 49 4.51 0.57 -9.69
CA LEU A 49 4.48 -0.55 -8.74
C LEU A 49 3.21 -1.41 -8.92
N MET A 50 2.06 -0.78 -9.11
CA MET A 50 0.77 -1.48 -9.24
C MET A 50 0.68 -2.30 -10.53
N PHE A 51 1.11 -1.74 -11.64
CA PHE A 51 0.88 -2.30 -12.97
C PHE A 51 2.15 -2.55 -13.77
N GLY A 52 3.25 -1.90 -13.44
CA GLY A 52 4.49 -2.02 -14.21
C GLY A 52 4.25 -1.68 -15.69
N ALA A 53 4.74 -2.53 -16.58
CA ALA A 53 4.53 -2.44 -18.01
C ALA A 53 3.47 -3.43 -18.52
N ALA A 54 2.44 -3.69 -17.72
CA ALA A 54 1.33 -4.55 -18.08
C ALA A 54 0.49 -3.94 -19.21
N ASP A 55 -0.20 -4.80 -19.96
CA ASP A 55 -1.20 -4.38 -20.93
C ASP A 55 -2.46 -3.93 -20.20
N VAL A 56 -2.67 -2.62 -20.13
CA VAL A 56 -3.83 -2.05 -19.42
C VAL A 56 -5.16 -2.42 -20.10
N GLY A 57 -5.15 -2.74 -21.39
CA GLY A 57 -6.33 -3.23 -22.10
C GLY A 57 -6.78 -4.62 -21.67
N SER A 58 -5.92 -5.37 -21.00
CA SER A 58 -6.22 -6.74 -20.51
C SER A 58 -6.82 -6.76 -19.10
N ILE A 59 -7.04 -5.61 -18.49
CA ILE A 59 -7.53 -5.52 -17.11
C ILE A 59 -8.84 -6.28 -16.92
N ARG A 60 -8.92 -7.06 -15.86
CA ARG A 60 -10.11 -7.81 -15.50
C ARG A 60 -10.28 -7.91 -13.99
N ALA A 61 -11.51 -8.05 -13.57
CA ALA A 61 -11.84 -8.28 -12.18
C ALA A 61 -11.51 -9.71 -11.76
N SER A 62 -11.07 -9.87 -10.53
CA SER A 62 -10.80 -11.14 -9.88
C SER A 62 -11.13 -11.02 -8.41
N GLU A 63 -10.80 -12.03 -7.64
CA GLU A 63 -11.01 -12.08 -6.20
C GLU A 63 -9.82 -12.76 -5.52
N ARG A 64 -9.42 -12.22 -4.37
CA ARG A 64 -8.40 -12.81 -3.51
C ARG A 64 -8.71 -12.48 -2.05
N ASN A 65 -8.56 -13.48 -1.17
CA ASN A 65 -8.79 -13.31 0.27
C ASN A 65 -10.21 -12.83 0.62
N GLY A 66 -11.21 -13.14 -0.20
CA GLY A 66 -12.58 -12.68 -0.01
C GLY A 66 -12.80 -11.21 -0.40
N HIS A 67 -11.84 -10.55 -1.03
CA HIS A 67 -11.90 -9.17 -1.49
C HIS A 67 -11.75 -9.07 -3.00
N PRO A 68 -12.33 -8.03 -3.65
CA PRO A 68 -12.08 -7.77 -5.06
C PRO A 68 -10.59 -7.57 -5.34
N SER A 69 -10.14 -8.09 -6.47
CA SER A 69 -8.80 -7.83 -7.01
C SER A 69 -8.89 -7.50 -8.50
N ILE A 70 -7.79 -7.02 -9.06
CA ILE A 70 -7.65 -6.78 -10.50
C ILE A 70 -6.42 -7.46 -11.01
N VAL A 71 -6.50 -8.01 -12.22
CA VAL A 71 -5.43 -8.74 -12.89
C VAL A 71 -5.23 -8.19 -14.29
N LEU A 72 -3.98 -8.06 -14.71
CA LEU A 72 -3.59 -7.62 -16.05
C LEU A 72 -2.55 -8.59 -16.62
N ASP A 73 -2.54 -8.74 -17.94
CA ASP A 73 -1.49 -9.52 -18.62
C ASP A 73 -0.21 -8.72 -18.74
N VAL A 74 0.91 -9.40 -18.55
CA VAL A 74 2.25 -8.81 -18.65
C VAL A 74 2.96 -9.42 -19.85
N PRO A 75 3.27 -8.62 -20.89
CA PRO A 75 3.99 -9.14 -22.06
C PRO A 75 5.38 -9.69 -21.68
N PRO A 76 5.92 -10.67 -22.43
CA PRO A 76 7.21 -11.28 -22.13
C PRO A 76 8.37 -10.29 -21.91
N PRO A 77 8.53 -9.20 -22.69
CA PRO A 77 9.59 -8.22 -22.43
C PRO A 77 9.43 -7.54 -21.06
N ALA A 78 8.19 -7.23 -20.66
CA ALA A 78 7.90 -6.63 -19.35
C ALA A 78 8.14 -7.64 -18.23
N MET A 79 7.83 -8.90 -18.42
CA MET A 79 8.15 -9.96 -17.46
C MET A 79 9.65 -10.04 -17.19
N ARG A 80 10.47 -9.93 -18.23
CA ARG A 80 11.93 -9.92 -18.06
C ARG A 80 12.41 -8.71 -17.27
N ALA A 81 11.82 -7.55 -17.51
CA ALA A 81 12.16 -6.31 -16.77
C ALA A 81 11.76 -6.39 -15.29
N MET A 82 10.72 -7.15 -14.96
CA MET A 82 10.20 -7.31 -13.59
C MET A 82 10.62 -8.64 -12.94
N ALA A 83 11.59 -9.34 -13.48
CA ALA A 83 11.97 -10.69 -13.03
C ALA A 83 12.32 -10.76 -11.53
N THR A 84 12.92 -9.72 -10.98
CA THR A 84 13.35 -9.68 -9.57
C THR A 84 12.19 -9.60 -8.57
N ARG A 85 10.99 -9.22 -9.02
CA ARG A 85 9.81 -9.09 -8.15
C ARG A 85 8.76 -10.18 -8.37
N VAL A 86 9.03 -11.15 -9.22
CA VAL A 86 8.09 -12.25 -9.47
C VAL A 86 7.86 -13.06 -8.20
N GLY A 87 6.59 -13.30 -7.88
CA GLY A 87 6.18 -14.08 -6.71
C GLY A 87 6.16 -13.31 -5.40
N GLU A 88 6.56 -12.03 -5.39
CA GLU A 88 6.56 -11.19 -4.19
C GLU A 88 5.36 -10.24 -4.16
N TRP A 89 4.62 -10.27 -3.06
CA TRP A 89 3.58 -9.29 -2.78
C TRP A 89 4.20 -8.03 -2.18
N LEU A 90 4.07 -6.91 -2.87
CA LEU A 90 4.67 -5.64 -2.48
C LEU A 90 3.57 -4.63 -2.14
N PRO A 91 3.57 -4.07 -0.92
CA PRO A 91 2.65 -3.00 -0.57
C PRO A 91 2.84 -1.78 -1.47
N VAL A 92 1.76 -1.09 -1.78
CA VAL A 92 1.77 0.06 -2.69
C VAL A 92 1.35 1.36 -2.00
N GLY A 93 1.60 2.49 -2.66
CA GLY A 93 1.24 3.83 -2.20
C GLY A 93 2.40 4.58 -1.58
N ASN A 94 2.70 5.79 -2.09
CA ASN A 94 3.84 6.59 -1.64
C ASN A 94 3.45 7.75 -0.74
N GLU A 95 2.20 8.18 -0.77
CA GLU A 95 1.71 9.32 -0.02
C GLU A 95 0.29 9.08 0.47
N ALA A 96 -0.04 9.70 1.58
CA ALA A 96 -1.40 9.69 2.11
C ALA A 96 -1.64 10.92 2.98
N CYS A 97 -2.89 11.15 3.31
CA CYS A 97 -3.27 12.03 4.42
C CYS A 97 -4.33 11.34 5.27
N GLY A 98 -4.39 11.71 6.52
CA GLY A 98 -5.34 11.14 7.44
C GLY A 98 -5.29 11.79 8.82
N THR A 99 -6.05 11.24 9.75
CA THR A 99 -6.16 11.73 11.11
C THR A 99 -5.40 10.82 12.07
N VAL A 100 -4.61 11.41 12.94
CA VAL A 100 -3.90 10.69 14.01
C VAL A 100 -4.91 10.21 15.04
N VAL A 101 -5.00 8.89 15.22
CA VAL A 101 -5.98 8.25 16.12
C VAL A 101 -5.36 7.62 17.35
N GLU A 102 -4.07 7.33 17.33
CA GLU A 102 -3.33 6.78 18.46
C GLU A 102 -1.89 7.30 18.43
N VAL A 103 -1.29 7.54 19.58
CA VAL A 103 0.03 8.17 19.70
C VAL A 103 0.91 7.45 20.71
N GLY A 104 2.22 7.49 20.47
CA GLY A 104 3.23 7.06 21.44
C GLY A 104 3.41 8.07 22.57
N ALA A 105 4.32 7.78 23.47
CA ALA A 105 4.46 8.50 24.74
C ALA A 105 5.23 9.83 24.63
N SER A 106 5.96 10.08 23.53
CA SER A 106 6.73 11.33 23.42
C SER A 106 5.83 12.57 23.37
N PRO A 107 6.29 13.73 23.88
CA PRO A 107 5.53 14.98 23.80
C PRO A 107 5.17 15.35 22.34
N GLU A 108 6.06 15.11 21.41
CA GLU A 108 5.86 15.37 19.98
C GLU A 108 4.72 14.50 19.42
N ALA A 109 4.71 13.21 19.75
CA ALA A 109 3.64 12.31 19.35
C ALA A 109 2.30 12.70 19.98
N GLN A 110 2.30 12.98 21.29
CA GLN A 110 1.11 13.39 22.04
C GLN A 110 0.46 14.66 21.45
N ALA A 111 1.27 15.59 20.97
CA ALA A 111 0.79 16.84 20.37
C ALA A 111 0.04 16.62 19.05
N LEU A 112 0.19 15.48 18.41
CA LEU A 112 -0.44 15.18 17.12
C LEU A 112 -1.80 14.49 17.24
N LEU A 113 -2.18 14.01 18.40
CA LEU A 113 -3.46 13.29 18.56
C LEU A 113 -4.65 14.10 18.06
N GLY A 114 -5.45 13.50 17.20
CA GLY A 114 -6.61 14.11 16.58
C GLY A 114 -6.32 15.06 15.43
N LYS A 115 -5.07 15.30 15.11
CA LYS A 115 -4.68 16.19 14.01
C LYS A 115 -4.69 15.47 12.68
N ARG A 116 -5.00 16.22 11.60
CA ARG A 116 -4.85 15.77 10.24
C ARG A 116 -3.41 16.00 9.80
N VAL A 117 -2.80 14.96 9.20
CA VAL A 117 -1.39 14.95 8.80
C VAL A 117 -1.23 14.43 7.39
N ALA A 118 -0.17 14.86 6.73
CA ALA A 118 0.31 14.29 5.48
C ALA A 118 1.40 13.27 5.78
N LEU A 119 1.39 12.16 5.03
CA LEU A 119 2.34 11.06 5.16
C LEU A 119 3.12 10.89 3.86
N PHE A 120 4.39 10.57 4.01
CA PHE A 120 5.26 10.24 2.91
C PHE A 120 6.03 8.96 3.22
N GLY A 121 6.13 8.05 2.23
CA GLY A 121 6.80 6.76 2.37
C GLY A 121 6.01 5.67 1.67
N GLY A 122 6.44 4.42 1.78
CA GLY A 122 5.74 3.29 1.15
C GLY A 122 4.52 2.80 1.93
N GLU A 123 3.76 1.91 1.30
CA GLU A 123 2.65 1.17 1.94
C GLU A 123 1.44 2.01 2.32
N MET A 124 1.21 3.14 1.64
CA MET A 124 0.19 4.10 2.03
C MET A 124 -1.22 3.80 1.51
N TYR A 125 -1.40 2.83 0.60
CA TYR A 125 -2.73 2.37 0.21
C TYR A 125 -3.24 1.35 1.22
N SER A 126 -3.58 1.87 2.39
CA SER A 126 -4.02 1.12 3.58
C SER A 126 -5.11 1.90 4.31
N ASP A 127 -5.94 1.22 5.09
CA ASP A 127 -6.92 1.90 5.97
C ASP A 127 -6.23 2.70 7.08
N SER A 128 -5.16 2.15 7.63
CA SER A 128 -4.40 2.77 8.71
C SER A 128 -2.93 2.39 8.65
N ARG A 129 -2.08 3.26 9.17
CA ARG A 129 -0.62 3.06 9.24
C ARG A 129 -0.07 3.56 10.56
N THR A 130 0.87 2.82 11.14
CA THR A 130 1.71 3.33 12.21
C THR A 130 3.00 3.83 11.59
N VAL A 131 3.34 5.09 11.83
CA VAL A 131 4.49 5.77 11.23
C VAL A 131 5.35 6.44 12.28
N SER A 132 6.65 6.54 12.00
CA SER A 132 7.59 7.26 12.85
C SER A 132 7.56 8.76 12.51
N LEU A 133 7.80 9.57 13.54
CA LEU A 133 7.93 11.03 13.39
C LEU A 133 9.29 11.43 12.81
N PHE A 134 10.28 10.56 12.86
CA PHE A 134 11.66 10.85 12.46
C PHE A 134 12.19 9.85 11.45
#